data_93796b8ac0f040591a00f9532f4dbdec
#
_entry.id   93796b8ac0f040591a00f9532f4dbdec
#
_cell.length_a   1.000
_cell.length_b   1.000
_cell.length_c   1.000
_cell.angle_alpha   90.00
_cell.angle_beta   90.00
_cell.angle_gamma   90.00
#
_symmetry.space_group_name_H-M   'P 1'
#
loop_
_entity.id
_entity.type
_entity.pdbx_description
1 polymer ?
#
loop_
_entity_poly.entity_id
_entity_poly.type
_entity_poly.pdbx_seq_one_letter_code
_entity_poly.pdbx_strand_id
1 'polypeptide(L)'
;MAHFIIADNQDIARLGIEHILQHNAANTIDNAFSKSEIVALLKSEPESIVIMDYTNLNFTSPDELLILNERFSDAHFLLFSEELSLDFIHKISIHNSFCIALKSDNEAEIKWAIDSAVKGSHFICNEITNRLINEKKNEQTNTTAQLTKSEVLILKEIATGKTTKEIAADKCLSFHTVNTHRKNIFRKLNVNNVHEAIKVAIRSGLIDIAEYYI
;
A
#
# COMPACT_ATOMS: atom_id res chain seq x y z
N MET A 1 -19.84 2.06 -25.54
CA MET A 1 -19.63 0.61 -25.71
C MET A 1 -18.29 0.32 -25.10
N ALA A 2 -18.23 -0.53 -24.09
CA ALA A 2 -16.98 -0.87 -23.41
C ALA A 2 -16.82 -2.40 -23.41
N HIS A 3 -15.58 -2.85 -23.56
CA HIS A 3 -15.24 -4.27 -23.47
C HIS A 3 -14.64 -4.55 -22.08
N PHE A 4 -15.17 -5.57 -21.40
CA PHE A 4 -14.76 -5.96 -20.06
C PHE A 4 -14.17 -7.36 -20.07
N ILE A 5 -13.08 -7.53 -19.34
CA ILE A 5 -12.50 -8.83 -19.03
C ILE A 5 -12.67 -9.05 -17.53
N ILE A 6 -13.49 -10.04 -17.15
CA ILE A 6 -13.68 -10.42 -15.75
C ILE A 6 -12.72 -11.57 -15.45
N ALA A 7 -11.77 -11.32 -14.57
CA ALA A 7 -10.72 -12.26 -14.21
C ALA A 7 -10.80 -12.64 -12.73
N ASP A 8 -11.65 -13.59 -12.40
CA ASP A 8 -11.90 -14.09 -11.05
C ASP A 8 -12.25 -15.58 -11.09
N ASN A 9 -11.71 -16.35 -10.14
CA ASN A 9 -11.99 -17.78 -10.02
C ASN A 9 -13.24 -18.10 -9.17
N GLN A 10 -13.87 -17.08 -8.56
CA GLN A 10 -15.10 -17.23 -7.77
C GLN A 10 -16.33 -16.97 -8.63
N ASP A 11 -17.14 -18.01 -8.85
CA ASP A 11 -18.35 -17.94 -9.69
C ASP A 11 -19.33 -16.84 -9.26
N ILE A 12 -19.55 -16.70 -7.94
CA ILE A 12 -20.51 -15.72 -7.43
C ILE A 12 -20.04 -14.28 -7.66
N ALA A 13 -18.75 -14.02 -7.57
CA ALA A 13 -18.16 -12.70 -7.85
C ALA A 13 -18.32 -12.35 -9.33
N ARG A 14 -17.99 -13.29 -10.24
CA ARG A 14 -18.18 -13.10 -11.68
C ARG A 14 -19.65 -12.80 -12.02
N LEU A 15 -20.58 -13.63 -11.55
CA LEU A 15 -22.01 -13.45 -11.79
C LEU A 15 -22.53 -12.10 -11.27
N GLY A 16 -22.05 -11.66 -10.11
CA GLY A 16 -22.38 -10.35 -9.55
C GLY A 16 -21.89 -9.20 -10.43
N ILE A 17 -20.65 -9.24 -10.87
CA ILE A 17 -20.10 -8.23 -11.79
C ILE A 17 -20.77 -8.27 -13.15
N GLU A 18 -20.99 -9.46 -13.75
CA GLU A 18 -21.74 -9.62 -14.99
C GLU A 18 -23.12 -8.99 -14.90
N HIS A 19 -23.84 -9.24 -13.81
CA HIS A 19 -25.16 -8.63 -13.58
C HIS A 19 -25.09 -7.09 -13.57
N ILE A 20 -24.11 -6.50 -12.90
CA ILE A 20 -23.92 -5.06 -12.88
C ILE A 20 -23.62 -4.52 -14.29
N LEU A 21 -22.76 -5.18 -15.05
CA LEU A 21 -22.33 -4.75 -16.39
C LEU A 21 -23.44 -4.88 -17.45
N GLN A 22 -24.32 -5.88 -17.32
CA GLN A 22 -25.44 -6.13 -18.24
C GLN A 22 -26.52 -5.06 -18.22
N HIS A 23 -26.55 -4.16 -17.21
CA HIS A 23 -27.44 -3.00 -17.21
C HIS A 23 -27.23 -2.08 -18.43
N ASN A 24 -26.06 -2.13 -19.05
CA ASN A 24 -25.80 -1.50 -20.33
C ASN A 24 -25.60 -2.58 -21.40
N ALA A 25 -26.65 -2.80 -22.21
CA ALA A 25 -26.67 -3.82 -23.27
C ALA A 25 -25.59 -3.63 -24.36
N ALA A 26 -24.90 -2.50 -24.38
CA ALA A 26 -23.81 -2.22 -25.33
C ALA A 26 -22.44 -2.76 -24.85
N ASN A 27 -22.34 -3.26 -23.62
CA ASN A 27 -21.10 -3.81 -23.09
C ASN A 27 -20.87 -5.24 -23.62
N THR A 28 -19.62 -5.56 -23.90
CA THR A 28 -19.16 -6.93 -24.20
C THR A 28 -18.33 -7.44 -23.03
N ILE A 29 -18.45 -8.72 -22.70
CA ILE A 29 -17.84 -9.31 -21.51
C ILE A 29 -17.18 -10.62 -21.91
N ASP A 30 -15.88 -10.75 -21.59
CA ASP A 30 -15.14 -12.00 -21.66
C ASP A 30 -14.67 -12.41 -20.25
N ASN A 31 -14.56 -13.70 -20.01
CA ASN A 31 -14.08 -14.26 -18.75
C ASN A 31 -12.66 -14.80 -18.93
N ALA A 32 -11.79 -14.54 -17.92
CA ALA A 32 -10.43 -15.08 -17.85
C ALA A 32 -10.20 -15.76 -16.49
N PHE A 33 -9.54 -16.90 -16.50
CA PHE A 33 -9.28 -17.71 -15.31
C PHE A 33 -7.78 -17.82 -15.00
N SER A 34 -6.97 -17.18 -15.83
CA SER A 34 -5.51 -17.18 -15.69
C SER A 34 -4.90 -15.92 -16.28
N LYS A 35 -3.68 -15.59 -15.82
CA LYS A 35 -2.87 -14.49 -16.38
C LYS A 35 -2.66 -14.61 -17.88
N SER A 36 -2.46 -15.86 -18.38
CA SER A 36 -2.28 -16.13 -19.81
C SER A 36 -3.51 -15.79 -20.65
N GLU A 37 -4.71 -16.06 -20.11
CA GLU A 37 -5.97 -15.71 -20.77
C GLU A 37 -6.20 -14.20 -20.79
N ILE A 38 -5.91 -13.49 -19.67
CA ILE A 38 -5.95 -12.02 -19.64
C ILE A 38 -5.05 -11.45 -20.75
N VAL A 39 -3.79 -11.93 -20.84
CA VAL A 39 -2.85 -11.50 -21.87
C VAL A 39 -3.34 -11.79 -23.28
N ALA A 40 -3.99 -12.93 -23.49
CA ALA A 40 -4.54 -13.30 -24.81
C ALA A 40 -5.69 -12.36 -25.22
N LEU A 41 -6.61 -12.06 -24.30
CA LEU A 41 -7.74 -11.16 -24.52
C LEU A 41 -7.27 -9.72 -24.75
N LEU A 42 -6.32 -9.21 -23.93
CA LEU A 42 -5.76 -7.88 -24.09
C LEU A 42 -4.98 -7.67 -25.40
N LYS A 43 -4.51 -8.73 -26.05
CA LYS A 43 -3.92 -8.62 -27.38
C LYS A 43 -4.96 -8.41 -28.47
N SER A 44 -6.16 -8.97 -28.32
CA SER A 44 -7.26 -8.78 -29.28
C SER A 44 -8.04 -7.49 -29.02
N GLU A 45 -8.20 -7.13 -27.75
CA GLU A 45 -8.97 -5.98 -27.29
C GLU A 45 -8.13 -5.12 -26.32
N PRO A 46 -7.19 -4.29 -26.83
CA PRO A 46 -6.24 -3.55 -25.99
C PRO A 46 -6.86 -2.49 -25.06
N GLU A 47 -8.02 -1.93 -25.42
CA GLU A 47 -8.72 -0.88 -24.65
C GLU A 47 -9.71 -1.47 -23.62
N SER A 48 -9.54 -2.73 -23.24
CA SER A 48 -10.44 -3.41 -22.31
C SER A 48 -10.33 -2.89 -20.90
N ILE A 49 -11.43 -2.98 -20.17
CA ILE A 49 -11.46 -2.81 -18.71
C ILE A 49 -11.32 -4.18 -18.06
N VAL A 50 -10.22 -4.42 -17.35
CA VAL A 50 -9.94 -5.68 -16.67
C VAL A 50 -10.37 -5.58 -15.21
N ILE A 51 -11.44 -6.28 -14.84
CA ILE A 51 -11.89 -6.41 -13.44
C ILE A 51 -11.32 -7.73 -12.92
N MET A 52 -10.40 -7.65 -11.95
CA MET A 52 -9.65 -8.85 -11.57
C MET A 52 -9.48 -9.02 -10.06
N ASP A 53 -9.55 -10.27 -9.61
CA ASP A 53 -9.06 -10.64 -8.29
C ASP A 53 -7.58 -11.06 -8.37
N TYR A 54 -6.71 -10.10 -8.03
CA TYR A 54 -5.27 -10.32 -8.02
C TYR A 54 -4.85 -11.54 -7.19
N THR A 55 -5.54 -11.79 -6.06
CA THR A 55 -5.16 -12.84 -5.11
C THR A 55 -5.43 -14.25 -5.63
N ASN A 56 -6.37 -14.38 -6.57
CA ASN A 56 -6.83 -15.69 -7.10
C ASN A 56 -6.24 -16.06 -8.48
N LEU A 57 -5.38 -15.21 -9.06
CA LEU A 57 -4.91 -15.35 -10.45
C LEU A 57 -3.40 -15.64 -10.59
N ASN A 58 -2.82 -16.43 -9.73
CA ASN A 58 -1.43 -16.91 -9.85
C ASN A 58 -0.38 -15.81 -10.14
N PHE A 59 -0.62 -14.56 -9.69
CA PHE A 59 0.41 -13.54 -9.66
C PHE A 59 1.36 -13.82 -8.49
N THR A 60 2.66 -13.82 -8.75
CA THR A 60 3.68 -14.11 -7.73
C THR A 60 4.13 -12.85 -6.99
N SER A 61 3.95 -11.68 -7.59
CA SER A 61 4.29 -10.39 -6.98
C SER A 61 3.48 -9.25 -7.60
N PRO A 62 3.36 -8.10 -6.89
CA PRO A 62 2.76 -6.88 -7.44
C PRO A 62 3.47 -6.37 -8.71
N ASP A 63 4.78 -6.65 -8.84
CA ASP A 63 5.57 -6.22 -10.02
C ASP A 63 5.05 -6.83 -11.31
N GLU A 64 4.57 -8.07 -11.27
CA GLU A 64 3.98 -8.69 -12.45
C GLU A 64 2.72 -7.97 -12.94
N LEU A 65 1.92 -7.43 -12.02
CA LEU A 65 0.75 -6.63 -12.37
C LEU A 65 1.16 -5.28 -12.97
N LEU A 66 2.21 -4.64 -12.43
CA LEU A 66 2.75 -3.39 -12.99
C LEU A 66 3.30 -3.61 -14.40
N ILE A 67 4.05 -4.70 -14.63
CA ILE A 67 4.54 -5.07 -15.96
C ILE A 67 3.37 -5.34 -16.94
N LEU A 68 2.29 -5.97 -16.46
CA LEU A 68 1.10 -6.20 -17.29
C LEU A 68 0.46 -4.86 -17.70
N ASN A 69 0.31 -3.93 -16.75
CA ASN A 69 -0.23 -2.60 -17.02
C ASN A 69 0.66 -1.77 -17.97
N GLU A 70 1.98 -1.80 -17.77
CA GLU A 70 2.92 -1.12 -18.68
C GLU A 70 2.86 -1.68 -20.11
N ARG A 71 2.71 -3.00 -20.24
CA ARG A 71 2.62 -3.67 -21.53
C ARG A 71 1.32 -3.37 -22.28
N PHE A 72 0.23 -3.16 -21.55
CA PHE A 72 -1.10 -2.89 -22.08
C PHE A 72 -1.60 -1.54 -21.52
N SER A 73 -0.92 -0.47 -21.91
CA SER A 73 -1.14 0.88 -21.38
C SER A 73 -2.53 1.47 -21.71
N ASP A 74 -3.20 0.92 -22.72
CA ASP A 74 -4.53 1.35 -23.15
C ASP A 74 -5.64 0.63 -22.37
N ALA A 75 -5.29 -0.43 -21.64
CA ALA A 75 -6.21 -1.15 -20.77
C ALA A 75 -6.34 -0.46 -19.40
N HIS A 76 -7.53 -0.53 -18.82
CA HIS A 76 -7.79 -0.05 -17.46
C HIS A 76 -8.01 -1.21 -16.52
N PHE A 77 -7.44 -1.12 -15.32
CA PHE A 77 -7.47 -2.22 -14.34
C PHE A 77 -8.27 -1.82 -13.11
N LEU A 78 -9.29 -2.62 -12.76
CA LEU A 78 -10.00 -2.58 -11.49
C LEU A 78 -9.63 -3.82 -10.68
N LEU A 79 -8.89 -3.62 -9.60
CA LEU A 79 -8.62 -4.68 -8.62
C LEU A 79 -9.84 -4.86 -7.74
N PHE A 80 -10.43 -6.06 -7.77
CA PHE A 80 -11.65 -6.41 -7.07
C PHE A 80 -11.42 -7.68 -6.25
N SER A 81 -10.93 -7.53 -5.02
CA SER A 81 -10.45 -8.62 -4.16
C SER A 81 -11.16 -8.61 -2.79
N GLU A 82 -11.12 -9.73 -2.07
CA GLU A 82 -11.66 -9.79 -0.70
C GLU A 82 -10.80 -8.98 0.26
N GLU A 83 -9.49 -9.14 0.15
CA GLU A 83 -8.52 -8.46 0.99
C GLU A 83 -7.23 -8.17 0.19
N LEU A 84 -6.62 -7.02 0.46
CA LEU A 84 -5.33 -6.64 -0.08
C LEU A 84 -4.43 -6.20 1.07
N SER A 85 -3.17 -6.65 1.05
CA SER A 85 -2.18 -6.23 2.05
C SER A 85 -1.83 -4.75 1.88
N LEU A 86 -1.50 -4.06 2.98
CA LEU A 86 -1.12 -2.65 2.93
C LEU A 86 0.11 -2.40 2.06
N ASP A 87 1.12 -3.29 2.12
CA ASP A 87 2.31 -3.20 1.27
C ASP A 87 1.96 -3.26 -0.23
N PHE A 88 1.01 -4.15 -0.60
CA PHE A 88 0.50 -4.24 -1.97
C PHE A 88 -0.21 -2.95 -2.37
N ILE A 89 -1.12 -2.46 -1.51
CA ILE A 89 -1.89 -1.23 -1.76
C ILE A 89 -0.94 -0.03 -1.92
N HIS A 90 0.06 0.12 -1.04
CA HIS A 90 1.06 1.18 -1.17
C HIS A 90 1.79 1.13 -2.50
N LYS A 91 2.21 -0.07 -2.92
CA LYS A 91 2.95 -0.24 -4.16
C LYS A 91 2.11 0.12 -5.40
N ILE A 92 0.84 -0.31 -5.42
CA ILE A 92 -0.06 -0.09 -6.54
C ILE A 92 -0.62 1.34 -6.56
N SER A 93 -0.94 1.94 -5.40
CA SER A 93 -1.56 3.27 -5.32
C SER A 93 -0.64 4.43 -5.76
N ILE A 94 0.66 4.19 -5.89
CA ILE A 94 1.59 5.15 -6.50
C ILE A 94 1.32 5.30 -8.00
N HIS A 95 0.75 4.27 -8.62
CA HIS A 95 0.40 4.24 -10.04
C HIS A 95 -1.09 4.58 -10.21
N ASN A 96 -1.38 5.75 -10.81
CA ASN A 96 -2.75 6.23 -11.02
C ASN A 96 -3.57 5.43 -12.07
N SER A 97 -3.04 4.32 -12.57
CA SER A 97 -3.65 3.47 -13.60
C SER A 97 -4.56 2.37 -13.05
N PHE A 98 -4.68 2.27 -11.71
CA PHE A 98 -5.50 1.24 -11.08
C PHE A 98 -6.68 1.83 -10.32
N CYS A 99 -7.83 1.19 -10.48
CA CYS A 99 -8.96 1.32 -9.55
C CYS A 99 -8.90 0.18 -8.53
N ILE A 100 -9.32 0.43 -7.29
CA ILE A 100 -9.32 -0.58 -6.21
C ILE A 100 -10.69 -0.56 -5.51
N ALA A 101 -11.35 -1.71 -5.51
CA ALA A 101 -12.57 -1.98 -4.75
C ALA A 101 -12.48 -3.34 -4.06
N LEU A 102 -13.21 -3.50 -2.96
CA LEU A 102 -13.27 -4.76 -2.22
C LEU A 102 -14.57 -5.49 -2.55
N LYS A 103 -14.57 -6.83 -2.47
CA LYS A 103 -15.77 -7.65 -2.63
C LYS A 103 -16.81 -7.42 -1.50
N SER A 104 -16.38 -6.84 -0.38
CA SER A 104 -17.22 -6.40 0.73
C SER A 104 -17.87 -5.03 0.53
N ASP A 105 -17.48 -4.27 -0.50
CA ASP A 105 -18.03 -2.96 -0.77
C ASP A 105 -19.51 -3.08 -1.24
N ASN A 106 -20.30 -2.03 -1.00
CA ASN A 106 -21.66 -2.00 -1.45
C ASN A 106 -21.76 -1.79 -2.97
N GLU A 107 -22.93 -2.13 -3.54
CA GLU A 107 -23.17 -2.05 -4.98
C GLU A 107 -22.88 -0.67 -5.58
N ALA A 108 -23.21 0.40 -4.86
CA ALA A 108 -22.99 1.76 -5.35
C ALA A 108 -21.49 2.08 -5.48
N GLU A 109 -20.68 1.64 -4.52
CA GLU A 109 -19.23 1.83 -4.50
C GLU A 109 -18.56 0.99 -5.60
N ILE A 110 -19.02 -0.26 -5.81
CA ILE A 110 -18.55 -1.10 -6.92
C ILE A 110 -18.87 -0.46 -8.27
N LYS A 111 -20.09 0.07 -8.45
CA LYS A 111 -20.47 0.79 -9.68
C LYS A 111 -19.59 2.02 -9.92
N TRP A 112 -19.27 2.80 -8.88
CA TRP A 112 -18.38 3.93 -8.99
C TRP A 112 -16.96 3.52 -9.39
N ALA A 113 -16.45 2.40 -8.85
CA ALA A 113 -15.16 1.85 -9.23
C ALA A 113 -15.14 1.47 -10.73
N ILE A 114 -16.19 0.78 -11.20
CA ILE A 114 -16.35 0.41 -12.61
C ILE A 114 -16.44 1.64 -13.51
N ASP A 115 -17.28 2.62 -13.15
CA ASP A 115 -17.43 3.86 -13.92
C ASP A 115 -16.12 4.67 -13.98
N SER A 116 -15.35 4.64 -12.91
CA SER A 116 -14.03 5.29 -12.87
C SER A 116 -13.04 4.58 -13.79
N ALA A 117 -13.02 3.25 -13.78
CA ALA A 117 -12.18 2.46 -14.69
C ALA A 117 -12.55 2.72 -16.16
N VAL A 118 -13.86 2.77 -16.49
CA VAL A 118 -14.33 3.12 -17.86
C VAL A 118 -13.87 4.50 -18.33
N LYS A 119 -13.77 5.45 -17.40
CA LYS A 119 -13.32 6.82 -17.68
C LYS A 119 -11.79 6.99 -17.65
N GLY A 120 -11.05 5.93 -17.36
CA GLY A 120 -9.61 6.01 -17.12
C GLY A 120 -9.23 6.85 -15.90
N SER A 121 -10.14 6.99 -14.94
CA SER A 121 -9.94 7.75 -13.71
C SER A 121 -9.46 6.82 -12.60
N HIS A 122 -8.69 7.36 -11.66
CA HIS A 122 -8.27 6.63 -10.48
C HIS A 122 -9.40 6.56 -9.44
N PHE A 123 -9.55 5.39 -8.81
CA PHE A 123 -10.52 5.18 -7.73
C PHE A 123 -9.93 4.23 -6.66
N ILE A 124 -10.09 4.61 -5.41
CA ILE A 124 -9.80 3.73 -4.26
C ILE A 124 -11.01 3.77 -3.34
N CYS A 125 -11.57 2.61 -2.98
CA CYS A 125 -12.73 2.52 -2.11
C CYS A 125 -12.46 3.10 -0.71
N ASN A 126 -13.55 3.48 -0.03
CA ASN A 126 -13.47 4.17 1.27
C ASN A 126 -12.75 3.34 2.34
N GLU A 127 -12.96 2.02 2.36
CA GLU A 127 -12.31 1.16 3.35
C GLU A 127 -10.78 1.18 3.20
N ILE A 128 -10.28 0.99 1.98
CA ILE A 128 -8.84 1.05 1.68
C ILE A 128 -8.27 2.44 2.01
N THR A 129 -8.96 3.50 1.61
CA THR A 129 -8.56 4.88 1.90
C THR A 129 -8.44 5.12 3.42
N ASN A 130 -9.42 4.65 4.20
CA ASN A 130 -9.39 4.75 5.66
C ASN A 130 -8.25 3.94 6.28
N ARG A 131 -7.96 2.74 5.76
CA ARG A 131 -6.81 1.92 6.21
C ARG A 131 -5.49 2.65 5.98
N LEU A 132 -5.26 3.24 4.81
CA LEU A 132 -4.07 4.03 4.49
C LEU A 132 -3.91 5.29 5.37
N ILE A 133 -5.03 6.00 5.64
CA ILE A 133 -5.02 7.18 6.51
C ILE A 133 -4.72 6.79 7.96
N ASN A 134 -5.32 5.70 8.45
CA ASN A 134 -5.13 5.24 9.82
C ASN A 134 -3.72 4.69 10.04
N GLU A 135 -3.12 4.04 9.04
CA GLU A 135 -1.72 3.62 9.10
C GLU A 135 -0.79 4.82 9.23
N LYS A 136 -0.95 5.85 8.40
CA LYS A 136 -0.18 7.11 8.51
C LYS A 136 -0.37 7.81 9.86
N LYS A 137 -1.59 7.79 10.41
CA LYS A 137 -1.86 8.33 11.76
C LYS A 137 -1.17 7.47 12.82
N ASN A 138 -1.24 6.14 12.71
CA ASN A 138 -0.61 5.23 13.65
C ASN A 138 0.92 5.28 13.56
N GLU A 139 1.50 5.44 12.40
CA GLU A 139 2.93 5.69 12.24
C GLU A 139 3.35 7.01 12.89
N GLN A 140 2.58 8.09 12.70
CA GLN A 140 2.84 9.38 13.33
C GLN A 140 2.60 9.38 14.84
N THR A 141 1.56 8.68 15.33
CA THR A 141 1.23 8.61 16.76
C THR A 141 2.06 7.57 17.50
N ASN A 142 2.40 6.44 16.88
CA ASN A 142 3.21 5.40 17.51
C ASN A 142 4.68 5.79 17.65
N THR A 143 5.23 6.63 16.76
CA THR A 143 6.64 7.06 16.86
C THR A 143 6.83 8.16 17.92
N THR A 144 5.84 9.05 18.09
CA THR A 144 5.95 10.17 19.06
C THR A 144 5.36 9.87 20.43
N ALA A 145 4.30 9.04 20.52
CA ALA A 145 3.64 8.72 21.79
C ALA A 145 4.36 7.62 22.60
N GLN A 146 5.25 6.85 21.99
CA GLN A 146 5.94 5.75 22.68
C GLN A 146 7.27 6.17 23.34
N LEU A 147 7.95 7.19 22.82
CA LEU A 147 9.20 7.65 23.42
C LEU A 147 8.95 8.73 24.48
N THR A 148 9.57 8.56 25.65
CA THR A 148 9.61 9.60 26.66
C THR A 148 10.50 10.76 26.21
N LYS A 149 10.33 11.94 26.82
CA LYS A 149 11.20 13.11 26.54
C LYS A 149 12.69 12.78 26.65
N SER A 150 13.08 11.98 27.65
CA SER A 150 14.46 11.55 27.85
C SER A 150 14.94 10.60 26.74
N GLU A 151 14.08 9.69 26.28
CA GLU A 151 14.39 8.78 25.17
C GLU A 151 14.54 9.52 23.85
N VAL A 152 13.71 10.54 23.58
CA VAL A 152 13.86 11.42 22.39
C VAL A 152 15.21 12.15 22.42
N LEU A 153 15.59 12.72 23.57
CA LEU A 153 16.88 13.40 23.72
C LEU A 153 18.06 12.45 23.47
N ILE A 154 18.00 11.24 24.02
CA ILE A 154 19.03 10.22 23.81
C ILE A 154 19.08 9.75 22.36
N LEU A 155 17.92 9.59 21.69
CA LEU A 155 17.85 9.23 20.29
C LEU A 155 18.48 10.29 19.38
N LYS A 156 18.30 11.58 19.69
CA LYS A 156 18.98 12.69 19.01
C LYS A 156 20.50 12.60 19.12
N GLU A 157 21.03 12.33 20.33
CA GLU A 157 22.47 12.16 20.54
C GLU A 157 23.03 10.93 19.80
N ILE A 158 22.26 9.85 19.74
CA ILE A 158 22.62 8.66 18.95
C ILE A 158 22.71 9.02 17.46
N ALA A 159 21.80 9.84 16.94
CA ALA A 159 21.78 10.25 15.55
C ALA A 159 22.97 11.14 15.16
N THR A 160 23.51 11.92 16.11
CA THR A 160 24.76 12.66 15.89
C THR A 160 26.03 11.80 15.98
N GLY A 161 25.87 10.48 16.08
CA GLY A 161 26.99 9.52 16.09
C GLY A 161 27.67 9.32 17.45
N LYS A 162 27.15 9.91 18.53
CA LYS A 162 27.74 9.76 19.86
C LYS A 162 27.61 8.33 20.39
N THR A 163 28.69 7.89 21.03
CA THR A 163 28.75 6.60 21.74
C THR A 163 27.97 6.66 23.05
N THR A 164 27.60 5.49 23.58
CA THR A 164 26.92 5.38 24.88
C THR A 164 27.71 6.05 26.03
N LYS A 165 29.07 6.04 25.97
CA LYS A 165 29.93 6.68 26.99
C LYS A 165 29.86 8.20 26.89
N GLU A 166 29.91 8.75 25.69
CA GLU A 166 29.83 10.20 25.45
C GLU A 166 28.45 10.74 25.88
N ILE A 167 27.36 10.05 25.50
CA ILE A 167 26.01 10.43 25.93
C ILE A 167 25.88 10.40 27.46
N ALA A 168 26.45 9.40 28.11
CA ALA A 168 26.44 9.28 29.58
C ALA A 168 27.16 10.47 30.23
N ALA A 169 28.33 10.86 29.70
CA ALA A 169 29.09 12.01 30.18
C ALA A 169 28.32 13.34 29.95
N ASP A 170 27.82 13.56 28.76
CA ASP A 170 27.12 14.80 28.37
C ASP A 170 25.79 15.03 29.14
N LYS A 171 25.09 13.95 29.47
CA LYS A 171 23.80 14.02 30.20
C LYS A 171 23.93 13.80 31.70
N CYS A 172 25.15 13.64 32.21
CA CYS A 172 25.40 13.31 33.64
C CYS A 172 24.64 12.02 34.08
N LEU A 173 24.60 11.02 33.22
CA LEU A 173 23.94 9.73 33.46
C LEU A 173 24.99 8.61 33.58
N SER A 174 24.60 7.50 34.23
CA SER A 174 25.42 6.30 34.21
C SER A 174 25.41 5.65 32.81
N PHE A 175 26.49 4.97 32.44
CA PHE A 175 26.54 4.12 31.24
C PHE A 175 25.38 3.13 31.19
N HIS A 176 25.03 2.55 32.33
CA HIS A 176 23.96 1.58 32.45
C HIS A 176 22.58 2.20 32.16
N THR A 177 22.34 3.44 32.64
CA THR A 177 21.12 4.21 32.40
C THR A 177 20.93 4.49 30.91
N VAL A 178 21.97 4.99 30.24
CA VAL A 178 21.92 5.26 28.79
C VAL A 178 21.69 3.98 27.99
N ASN A 179 22.35 2.87 28.37
CA ASN A 179 22.16 1.59 27.70
C ASN A 179 20.72 1.05 27.86
N THR A 180 20.11 1.25 29.03
CA THR A 180 18.70 0.91 29.27
C THR A 180 17.76 1.76 28.39
N HIS A 181 18.01 3.07 28.27
CA HIS A 181 17.26 3.92 27.36
C HIS A 181 17.39 3.47 25.91
N ARG A 182 18.60 3.14 25.43
CA ARG A 182 18.83 2.62 24.08
C ARG A 182 18.02 1.35 23.81
N LYS A 183 18.03 0.38 24.73
CA LYS A 183 17.22 -0.83 24.62
C LYS A 183 15.73 -0.52 24.56
N ASN A 184 15.24 0.39 25.39
CA ASN A 184 13.84 0.78 25.41
C ASN A 184 13.45 1.53 24.13
N ILE A 185 14.30 2.42 23.60
CA ILE A 185 14.11 3.11 22.33
C ILE A 185 13.96 2.09 21.20
N PHE A 186 14.90 1.15 21.06
CA PHE A 186 14.89 0.16 20.00
C PHE A 186 13.64 -0.74 20.08
N ARG A 187 13.25 -1.17 21.28
CA ARG A 187 12.02 -1.93 21.50
C ARG A 187 10.78 -1.13 21.14
N LYS A 188 10.69 0.15 21.54
CA LYS A 188 9.53 1.02 21.29
C LYS A 188 9.39 1.41 19.81
N LEU A 189 10.51 1.58 19.11
CA LEU A 189 10.55 1.84 17.68
C LEU A 189 10.48 0.56 16.83
N ASN A 190 10.46 -0.61 17.47
CA ASN A 190 10.49 -1.92 16.81
C ASN A 190 11.64 -2.06 15.79
N VAL A 191 12.86 -1.66 16.20
CA VAL A 191 14.07 -1.68 15.37
C VAL A 191 15.18 -2.48 16.05
N ASN A 192 16.10 -3.04 15.25
CA ASN A 192 17.17 -3.92 15.73
C ASN A 192 18.54 -3.25 15.78
N ASN A 193 18.71 -2.10 15.14
CA ASN A 193 20.01 -1.41 15.09
C ASN A 193 19.85 0.11 15.05
N VAL A 194 20.98 0.81 15.22
CA VAL A 194 21.08 2.27 15.26
C VAL A 194 20.61 2.91 13.95
N HIS A 195 20.98 2.33 12.81
CA HIS A 195 20.63 2.88 11.50
C HIS A 195 19.12 2.87 11.26
N GLU A 196 18.45 1.79 11.65
CA GLU A 196 16.97 1.72 11.59
C GLU A 196 16.34 2.74 12.53
N ALA A 197 16.84 2.86 13.77
CA ALA A 197 16.33 3.84 14.72
C ALA A 197 16.45 5.28 14.21
N ILE A 198 17.54 5.63 13.55
CA ILE A 198 17.77 6.94 12.94
C ILE A 198 16.80 7.14 11.76
N LYS A 199 16.65 6.16 10.87
CA LYS A 199 15.68 6.24 9.75
C LYS A 199 14.25 6.50 10.23
N VAL A 200 13.83 5.78 11.28
CA VAL A 200 12.51 6.00 11.88
C VAL A 200 12.41 7.38 12.50
N ALA A 201 13.43 7.85 13.21
CA ALA A 201 13.45 9.17 13.84
C ALA A 201 13.38 10.33 12.82
N ILE A 202 14.05 10.19 11.67
CA ILE A 202 13.98 11.16 10.57
C ILE A 202 12.58 11.15 9.94
N ARG A 203 12.04 9.97 9.62
CA ARG A 203 10.69 9.84 9.03
C ARG A 203 9.60 10.41 9.90
N SER A 204 9.74 10.28 11.22
CA SER A 204 8.77 10.81 12.19
C SER A 204 8.97 12.28 12.57
N GLY A 205 9.93 12.96 11.94
CA GLY A 205 10.24 14.37 12.24
C GLY A 205 10.83 14.61 13.64
N LEU A 206 11.30 13.57 14.33
CA LEU A 206 11.98 13.68 15.62
C LEU A 206 13.39 14.25 15.48
N ILE A 207 13.99 14.08 14.31
CA ILE A 207 15.35 14.55 13.97
C ILE A 207 15.26 15.19 12.59
N ASP A 208 15.83 16.40 12.45
CA ASP A 208 15.95 17.06 11.15
C ASP A 208 17.13 16.45 10.35
N ILE A 209 16.94 16.29 9.04
CA ILE A 209 18.00 15.80 8.13
C ILE A 209 19.21 16.73 8.17
N ALA A 210 19.00 18.04 8.34
CA ALA A 210 20.08 19.02 8.44
C ALA A 210 20.97 18.81 9.69
N GLU A 211 20.44 18.24 10.77
CA GLU A 211 21.20 17.93 12.00
C GLU A 211 22.05 16.64 11.87
N TYR A 212 21.78 15.81 10.83
CA TYR A 212 22.44 14.51 10.66
C TYR A 212 23.74 14.57 9.83
N TYR A 213 23.91 15.59 8.95
CA TYR A 213 25.05 15.72 8.02
C TYR A 213 26.12 16.72 8.46
N ILE A 214 26.17 17.08 9.75
CA ILE A 214 27.26 17.81 10.35
C ILE A 214 28.20 16.82 11.07
#